data_a973255cc6cc5fb03c1320959b973c6e
#
_entry.id   a973255cc6cc5fb03c1320959b973c6e
#
_cell.length_a   1.000
_cell.length_b   1.000
_cell.length_c   1.000
_cell.angle_alpha   90.00
_cell.angle_beta   90.00
_cell.angle_gamma   90.00
#
_symmetry.space_group_name_H-M   'P 1'
#
loop_
_entity.id
_entity.type
_entity.pdbx_description
1 polymer ?
#
loop_
_entity_poly.entity_id
_entity_poly.type
_entity_poly.pdbx_seq_one_letter_code
_entity_poly.pdbx_strand_id
1 'polypeptide(L)'
;MNADETPAVFVTGATGSVGAAAVASLVEKGVRVVAAVRDASATGALPAGAEHRVFEFSADPEAMRRALEGCDRLFLMRPPPIEDVEQFLFPLIDAAMAMGIRQIVFLSLQGVEHNKGVPHYRVEKYLEQIGAPFTFLRPNFFMQNLSTTYRDDIRDRDEIFLPAGHAFTAFIDARDIGAVAAAVLTSPGHIRKKYTLNGEQSLTYRNVGRILSDILGRPIRYARPSEKEYLARLTAEGYPKDYIDVQRMIYRVVRWNISAFPNRAVRKLTGRPAATFRQFAERERTAWER
;
A
#
# COMPACT_ATOMS: atom_id res chain seq x y z
N MET A 1 -20.72 -10.49 25.93
CA MET A 1 -19.58 -10.29 24.99
C MET A 1 -18.64 -9.33 25.70
N ASN A 2 -17.55 -9.87 26.25
CA ASN A 2 -16.61 -9.07 27.04
C ASN A 2 -15.98 -7.99 26.16
N ALA A 3 -16.17 -6.73 26.56
CA ALA A 3 -15.66 -5.54 25.85
C ALA A 3 -14.17 -5.29 26.09
N ASP A 4 -13.47 -6.20 26.76
CA ASP A 4 -12.13 -5.96 27.35
C ASP A 4 -10.96 -6.70 26.67
N GLU A 5 -11.19 -7.43 25.57
CA GLU A 5 -10.04 -8.04 24.87
C GLU A 5 -9.50 -7.07 23.83
N THR A 6 -8.32 -6.54 24.11
CA THR A 6 -7.52 -5.77 23.13
C THR A 6 -7.37 -6.61 21.85
N PRO A 7 -7.75 -6.07 20.67
CA PRO A 7 -7.69 -6.84 19.43
C PRO A 7 -6.26 -7.27 19.14
N ALA A 8 -6.10 -8.50 18.63
CA ALA A 8 -4.84 -9.03 18.16
C ALA A 8 -4.88 -9.07 16.61
N VAL A 9 -4.00 -8.32 15.98
CA VAL A 9 -4.01 -8.13 14.53
C VAL A 9 -2.83 -8.86 13.88
N PHE A 10 -3.12 -9.80 12.97
CA PHE A 10 -2.10 -10.35 12.07
C PHE A 10 -1.92 -9.41 10.87
N VAL A 11 -0.67 -8.99 10.61
CA VAL A 11 -0.34 -8.04 9.54
C VAL A 11 0.58 -8.72 8.54
N THR A 12 0.07 -9.01 7.32
CA THR A 12 0.91 -9.50 6.22
C THR A 12 1.74 -8.36 5.64
N GLY A 13 2.88 -8.66 5.00
CA GLY A 13 3.74 -7.63 4.41
C GLY A 13 4.26 -6.59 5.40
N ALA A 14 4.42 -6.95 6.66
CA ALA A 14 4.73 -6.07 7.78
C ALA A 14 6.04 -5.27 7.64
N THR A 15 6.97 -5.74 6.81
CA THR A 15 8.25 -5.04 6.52
C THR A 15 8.18 -4.07 5.33
N GLY A 16 7.07 -4.06 4.60
CA GLY A 16 6.85 -3.12 3.49
C GLY A 16 6.36 -1.75 3.98
N SER A 17 6.39 -0.74 3.09
CA SER A 17 6.06 0.66 3.45
C SER A 17 4.71 0.82 4.14
N VAL A 18 3.65 0.17 3.64
CA VAL A 18 2.30 0.26 4.24
C VAL A 18 2.19 -0.64 5.46
N GLY A 19 2.74 -1.87 5.40
CA GLY A 19 2.68 -2.82 6.51
C GLY A 19 3.42 -2.31 7.75
N ALA A 20 4.63 -1.80 7.57
CA ALA A 20 5.40 -1.21 8.68
C ALA A 20 4.67 -0.01 9.30
N ALA A 21 4.04 0.82 8.47
CA ALA A 21 3.24 1.95 8.95
C ALA A 21 1.98 1.48 9.71
N ALA A 22 1.34 0.41 9.24
CA ALA A 22 0.18 -0.17 9.94
C ALA A 22 0.59 -0.77 11.29
N VAL A 23 1.69 -1.55 11.32
CA VAL A 23 2.26 -2.11 12.55
C VAL A 23 2.55 -0.99 13.55
N ALA A 24 3.28 0.06 13.13
CA ALA A 24 3.60 1.20 14.00
C ALA A 24 2.34 1.85 14.56
N SER A 25 1.36 2.15 13.71
CA SER A 25 0.11 2.81 14.13
C SER A 25 -0.75 1.94 15.05
N LEU A 26 -0.72 0.61 14.90
CA LEU A 26 -1.42 -0.32 15.79
C LEU A 26 -0.71 -0.41 17.16
N VAL A 27 0.62 -0.51 17.17
CA VAL A 27 1.41 -0.53 18.41
C VAL A 27 1.23 0.77 19.20
N GLU A 28 1.24 1.94 18.54
CA GLU A 28 0.96 3.23 19.17
C GLU A 28 -0.42 3.29 19.85
N LYS A 29 -1.38 2.52 19.35
CA LYS A 29 -2.73 2.38 19.94
C LYS A 29 -2.81 1.32 21.04
N GLY A 30 -1.71 0.68 21.42
CA GLY A 30 -1.68 -0.40 22.41
C GLY A 30 -2.32 -1.71 21.93
N VAL A 31 -2.43 -1.91 20.63
CA VAL A 31 -2.98 -3.13 20.03
C VAL A 31 -1.90 -4.21 19.97
N ARG A 32 -2.24 -5.43 20.32
CA ARG A 32 -1.36 -6.58 20.10
C ARG A 32 -1.21 -6.85 18.61
N VAL A 33 0.02 -6.80 18.08
CA VAL A 33 0.32 -6.98 16.67
C VAL A 33 1.21 -8.18 16.45
N VAL A 34 0.82 -9.07 15.55
CA VAL A 34 1.63 -10.16 15.04
C VAL A 34 2.04 -9.83 13.61
N ALA A 35 3.26 -9.36 13.45
CA ALA A 35 3.84 -8.95 12.16
C ALA A 35 4.35 -10.18 11.39
N ALA A 36 3.82 -10.43 10.20
CA ALA A 36 4.28 -11.47 9.31
C ALA A 36 5.61 -11.07 8.66
N VAL A 37 6.64 -11.87 8.87
CA VAL A 37 7.98 -11.69 8.29
C VAL A 37 8.38 -12.93 7.50
N ARG A 38 9.15 -12.78 6.43
CA ARG A 38 9.66 -13.92 5.66
C ARG A 38 10.82 -14.63 6.35
N ASP A 39 11.58 -13.88 7.13
CA ASP A 39 12.75 -14.35 7.83
C ASP A 39 12.79 -13.71 9.23
N ALA A 40 13.15 -14.49 10.24
CA ALA A 40 13.29 -14.00 11.61
C ALA A 40 14.37 -12.92 11.77
N SER A 41 15.35 -12.84 10.86
CA SER A 41 16.35 -11.77 10.84
C SER A 41 15.81 -10.41 10.37
N ALA A 42 14.69 -10.38 9.67
CA ALA A 42 14.07 -9.17 9.13
C ALA A 42 13.33 -8.31 10.18
N THR A 43 13.47 -8.63 11.46
CA THR A 43 12.74 -7.97 12.57
C THR A 43 13.28 -6.59 12.93
N GLY A 44 14.49 -6.24 12.53
CA GLY A 44 15.12 -4.94 12.86
C GLY A 44 14.39 -3.70 12.31
N ALA A 45 13.47 -3.90 11.36
CA ALA A 45 12.62 -2.84 10.80
C ALA A 45 11.26 -2.71 11.50
N LEU A 46 10.94 -3.60 12.45
CA LEU A 46 9.65 -3.58 13.15
C LEU A 46 9.72 -2.68 14.40
N PRO A 47 8.64 -1.96 14.71
CA PRO A 47 8.57 -1.19 15.96
C PRO A 47 8.69 -2.09 17.18
N ALA A 48 9.34 -1.59 18.23
CA ALA A 48 9.34 -2.23 19.54
C ALA A 48 7.89 -2.45 20.03
N GLY A 49 7.59 -3.66 20.52
CA GLY A 49 6.26 -4.04 20.98
C GLY A 49 5.41 -4.81 19.96
N ALA A 50 5.87 -4.96 18.72
CA ALA A 50 5.27 -5.90 17.78
C ALA A 50 5.86 -7.31 17.96
N GLU A 51 4.99 -8.32 18.10
CA GLU A 51 5.38 -9.72 17.93
C GLU A 51 5.66 -9.99 16.46
N HIS A 52 6.52 -10.94 16.15
CA HIS A 52 6.73 -11.37 14.77
C HIS A 52 6.49 -12.87 14.60
N ARG A 53 6.07 -13.24 13.41
CA ARG A 53 5.85 -14.64 13.03
C ARG A 53 6.37 -14.86 11.62
N VAL A 54 7.21 -15.90 11.47
CA VAL A 54 7.65 -16.31 10.13
C VAL A 54 6.45 -16.82 9.36
N PHE A 55 6.24 -16.25 8.20
CA PHE A 55 5.04 -16.49 7.38
C PHE A 55 5.35 -16.39 5.90
N GLU A 56 4.84 -17.36 5.17
CA GLU A 56 4.79 -17.37 3.72
C GLU A 56 3.39 -17.79 3.25
N PHE A 57 2.87 -17.13 2.23
CA PHE A 57 1.61 -17.53 1.62
C PHE A 57 1.76 -18.92 1.01
N SER A 58 0.85 -19.82 1.33
CA SER A 58 0.90 -21.23 0.96
C SER A 58 -0.50 -21.76 0.68
N ALA A 59 -0.58 -22.82 -0.10
CA ALA A 59 -1.81 -23.59 -0.29
C ALA A 59 -2.12 -24.54 0.88
N ASP A 60 -1.22 -24.66 1.87
CA ASP A 60 -1.43 -25.51 3.07
C ASP A 60 -2.37 -24.81 4.08
N PRO A 61 -3.61 -25.32 4.28
CA PRO A 61 -4.58 -24.73 5.22
C PRO A 61 -4.08 -24.71 6.68
N GLU A 62 -3.31 -25.72 7.09
CA GLU A 62 -2.79 -25.79 8.46
C GLU A 62 -1.69 -24.76 8.72
N ALA A 63 -0.84 -24.49 7.74
CA ALA A 63 0.13 -23.41 7.83
C ALA A 63 -0.58 -22.04 7.94
N MET A 64 -1.66 -21.84 7.19
CA MET A 64 -2.47 -20.62 7.25
C MET A 64 -3.18 -20.46 8.59
N ARG A 65 -3.69 -21.52 9.18
CA ARG A 65 -4.31 -21.50 10.53
C ARG A 65 -3.28 -21.16 11.60
N ARG A 66 -2.11 -21.86 11.60
CA ARG A 66 -1.02 -21.57 12.54
C ARG A 66 -0.55 -20.11 12.45
N ALA A 67 -0.55 -19.53 11.24
CA ALA A 67 -0.20 -18.14 11.06
C ALA A 67 -1.15 -17.18 11.80
N LEU A 68 -2.42 -17.51 11.90
CA LEU A 68 -3.47 -16.69 12.52
C LEU A 68 -3.73 -16.97 14.00
N GLU A 69 -3.05 -17.94 14.61
CA GLU A 69 -3.26 -18.30 16.01
C GLU A 69 -3.17 -17.11 16.96
N GLY A 70 -4.17 -16.98 17.83
CA GLY A 70 -4.27 -15.91 18.82
C GLY A 70 -4.57 -14.53 18.24
N CYS A 71 -4.93 -14.44 16.95
CA CYS A 71 -5.36 -13.20 16.31
C CYS A 71 -6.87 -13.24 16.06
N ASP A 72 -7.52 -12.08 16.17
CA ASP A 72 -8.95 -11.90 15.89
C ASP A 72 -9.22 -11.01 14.68
N ARG A 73 -8.17 -10.42 14.09
CA ARG A 73 -8.23 -9.54 12.92
C ARG A 73 -7.06 -9.77 12.01
N LEU A 74 -7.26 -9.49 10.71
CA LEU A 74 -6.27 -9.65 9.66
C LEU A 74 -6.14 -8.36 8.85
N PHE A 75 -4.91 -7.83 8.75
CA PHE A 75 -4.56 -6.86 7.71
C PHE A 75 -3.86 -7.60 6.57
N LEU A 76 -4.58 -7.77 5.47
CA LEU A 76 -4.16 -8.56 4.31
C LEU A 76 -3.61 -7.65 3.21
N MET A 77 -2.37 -7.90 2.81
CA MET A 77 -1.74 -7.27 1.64
C MET A 77 -1.24 -8.35 0.70
N ARG A 78 -1.46 -8.16 -0.60
CA ARG A 78 -0.91 -9.03 -1.63
C ARG A 78 0.54 -8.65 -1.94
N PRO A 79 1.53 -9.55 -1.77
CA PRO A 79 2.88 -9.32 -2.27
C PRO A 79 2.87 -9.16 -3.80
N PRO A 80 3.62 -8.18 -4.37
CA PRO A 80 3.63 -7.94 -5.82
C PRO A 80 3.89 -9.17 -6.69
N PRO A 81 4.78 -10.14 -6.33
CA PRO A 81 5.02 -11.33 -7.14
C PRO A 81 3.87 -12.34 -7.19
N ILE A 82 2.91 -12.27 -6.26
CA ILE A 82 1.79 -13.23 -6.24
C ILE A 82 0.70 -12.78 -7.20
N GLU A 83 0.63 -13.40 -8.37
CA GLU A 83 -0.44 -13.21 -9.35
C GLU A 83 -1.60 -14.19 -9.15
N ASP A 84 -1.29 -15.43 -8.81
CA ASP A 84 -2.27 -16.46 -8.48
C ASP A 84 -2.76 -16.30 -7.05
N VAL A 85 -3.77 -15.45 -6.89
CA VAL A 85 -4.37 -15.16 -5.57
C VAL A 85 -5.24 -16.31 -5.08
N GLU A 86 -5.74 -17.15 -5.98
CA GLU A 86 -6.57 -18.32 -5.64
C GLU A 86 -5.71 -19.36 -4.93
N GLN A 87 -4.54 -19.62 -5.46
CA GLN A 87 -3.62 -20.57 -4.86
C GLN A 87 -3.00 -20.07 -3.55
N PHE A 88 -2.70 -18.76 -3.44
CA PHE A 88 -1.84 -18.28 -2.35
C PHE A 88 -2.56 -17.40 -1.32
N LEU A 89 -3.55 -16.56 -1.71
CA LEU A 89 -4.24 -15.69 -0.77
C LEU A 89 -5.55 -16.29 -0.22
N PHE A 90 -6.30 -17.01 -1.07
CA PHE A 90 -7.58 -17.59 -0.65
C PHE A 90 -7.43 -18.57 0.52
N PRO A 91 -6.40 -19.44 0.59
CA PRO A 91 -6.22 -20.30 1.76
C PRO A 91 -6.07 -19.55 3.09
N LEU A 92 -5.41 -18.39 3.10
CA LEU A 92 -5.32 -17.56 4.31
C LEU A 92 -6.68 -16.94 4.65
N ILE A 93 -7.44 -16.51 3.66
CA ILE A 93 -8.81 -15.97 3.84
C ILE A 93 -9.74 -17.07 4.39
N ASP A 94 -9.68 -18.28 3.84
CA ASP A 94 -10.49 -19.42 4.28
C ASP A 94 -10.14 -19.82 5.71
N ALA A 95 -8.84 -19.87 6.04
CA ALA A 95 -8.38 -20.10 7.41
C ALA A 95 -8.91 -19.02 8.37
N ALA A 96 -8.85 -17.75 7.95
CA ALA A 96 -9.39 -16.64 8.74
C ALA A 96 -10.90 -16.79 8.99
N MET A 97 -11.66 -17.18 7.99
CA MET A 97 -13.10 -17.44 8.12
C MET A 97 -13.38 -18.63 9.04
N ALA A 98 -12.64 -19.74 8.87
CA ALA A 98 -12.81 -20.94 9.69
C ALA A 98 -12.44 -20.71 11.16
N MET A 99 -11.50 -19.82 11.44
CA MET A 99 -11.08 -19.43 12.80
C MET A 99 -11.94 -18.32 13.43
N GLY A 100 -12.93 -17.80 12.69
CA GLY A 100 -13.82 -16.76 13.21
C GLY A 100 -13.16 -15.38 13.33
N ILE A 101 -12.19 -15.07 12.46
CA ILE A 101 -11.59 -13.72 12.36
C ILE A 101 -12.70 -12.69 12.20
N ARG A 102 -12.72 -11.69 13.07
CA ARG A 102 -13.82 -10.71 13.19
C ARG A 102 -13.77 -9.62 12.13
N GLN A 103 -12.60 -9.38 11.51
CA GLN A 103 -12.45 -8.41 10.44
C GLN A 103 -11.22 -8.71 9.59
N ILE A 104 -11.38 -8.63 8.26
CA ILE A 104 -10.31 -8.71 7.27
C ILE A 104 -10.21 -7.36 6.57
N VAL A 105 -9.18 -6.59 6.88
CA VAL A 105 -8.89 -5.34 6.16
C VAL A 105 -7.95 -5.68 5.01
N PHE A 106 -8.42 -5.49 3.77
CA PHE A 106 -7.65 -5.78 2.58
C PHE A 106 -7.10 -4.49 1.94
N LEU A 107 -5.78 -4.43 1.75
CA LEU A 107 -5.14 -3.38 0.97
C LEU A 107 -5.33 -3.67 -0.51
N SER A 108 -6.32 -3.04 -1.09
CA SER A 108 -6.68 -3.09 -2.49
C SER A 108 -6.05 -1.92 -3.26
N LEU A 109 -6.69 -1.44 -4.32
CA LEU A 109 -6.25 -0.28 -5.09
C LEU A 109 -7.44 0.52 -5.63
N GLN A 110 -7.25 1.82 -5.85
CA GLN A 110 -8.25 2.69 -6.45
C GLN A 110 -8.60 2.24 -7.86
N GLY A 111 -9.89 2.20 -8.19
CA GLY A 111 -10.39 1.83 -9.52
C GLY A 111 -10.41 0.33 -9.79
N VAL A 112 -10.12 -0.50 -8.79
CA VAL A 112 -10.12 -1.97 -8.91
C VAL A 112 -11.44 -2.51 -9.46
N GLU A 113 -12.56 -1.89 -9.10
CA GLU A 113 -13.91 -2.27 -9.56
C GLU A 113 -14.10 -2.21 -11.08
N HIS A 114 -13.27 -1.42 -11.75
CA HIS A 114 -13.29 -1.24 -13.21
C HIS A 114 -12.23 -2.08 -13.94
N ASN A 115 -11.39 -2.82 -13.22
CA ASN A 115 -10.31 -3.62 -13.80
C ASN A 115 -10.34 -5.07 -13.31
N LYS A 116 -11.11 -5.91 -14.02
CA LYS A 116 -11.26 -7.34 -13.69
C LYS A 116 -9.96 -8.14 -13.88
N GLY A 117 -8.99 -7.61 -14.62
CA GLY A 117 -7.72 -8.28 -14.90
C GLY A 117 -6.71 -8.23 -13.76
N VAL A 118 -6.89 -7.34 -12.77
CA VAL A 118 -5.93 -7.25 -11.67
C VAL A 118 -6.25 -8.25 -10.55
N PRO A 119 -5.22 -8.86 -9.93
CA PRO A 119 -5.42 -9.83 -8.85
C PRO A 119 -6.28 -9.30 -7.69
N HIS A 120 -6.15 -8.02 -7.34
CA HIS A 120 -6.92 -7.38 -6.26
C HIS A 120 -8.44 -7.43 -6.51
N TYR A 121 -8.90 -7.36 -7.75
CA TYR A 121 -10.32 -7.52 -8.09
C TYR A 121 -10.84 -8.89 -7.68
N ARG A 122 -10.07 -9.95 -7.97
CA ARG A 122 -10.43 -11.33 -7.61
C ARG A 122 -10.52 -11.50 -6.10
N VAL A 123 -9.57 -10.93 -5.34
CA VAL A 123 -9.59 -10.99 -3.86
C VAL A 123 -10.80 -10.25 -3.29
N GLU A 124 -11.11 -9.02 -3.78
CA GLU A 124 -12.31 -8.32 -3.32
C GLU A 124 -13.58 -9.11 -3.61
N LYS A 125 -13.68 -9.68 -4.82
CA LYS A 125 -14.86 -10.49 -5.20
C LYS A 125 -14.99 -11.75 -4.37
N TYR A 126 -13.89 -12.41 -4.08
CA TYR A 126 -13.90 -13.59 -3.22
C TYR A 126 -14.40 -13.26 -1.82
N LEU A 127 -13.83 -12.23 -1.18
CA LEU A 127 -14.28 -11.77 0.15
C LEU A 127 -15.76 -11.37 0.19
N GLU A 128 -16.26 -10.73 -0.88
CA GLU A 128 -17.69 -10.41 -1.02
C GLU A 128 -18.55 -11.68 -1.14
N GLN A 129 -18.13 -12.60 -1.99
CA GLN A 129 -18.87 -13.84 -2.32
C GLN A 129 -19.02 -14.77 -1.11
N ILE A 130 -17.98 -14.94 -0.31
CA ILE A 130 -18.03 -15.79 0.89
C ILE A 130 -18.64 -15.06 2.11
N GLY A 131 -19.09 -13.82 1.95
CA GLY A 131 -19.70 -13.05 3.03
C GLY A 131 -18.73 -12.62 4.13
N ALA A 132 -17.43 -12.56 3.86
CA ALA A 132 -16.41 -12.20 4.84
C ALA A 132 -16.68 -10.85 5.51
N PRO A 133 -16.20 -10.63 6.75
CA PRO A 133 -16.27 -9.34 7.44
C PRO A 133 -15.17 -8.39 6.91
N PHE A 134 -15.24 -8.04 5.64
CA PHE A 134 -14.19 -7.29 4.95
C PHE A 134 -14.25 -5.78 5.20
N THR A 135 -13.10 -5.13 5.05
CA THR A 135 -12.95 -3.68 4.81
C THR A 135 -11.93 -3.48 3.71
N PHE A 136 -12.28 -2.81 2.62
CA PHE A 136 -11.34 -2.54 1.53
C PHE A 136 -10.75 -1.15 1.65
N LEU A 137 -9.42 -1.08 1.68
CA LEU A 137 -8.67 0.16 1.56
C LEU A 137 -8.16 0.25 0.11
N ARG A 138 -8.63 1.24 -0.64
CA ARG A 138 -8.32 1.44 -2.06
C ARG A 138 -7.49 2.70 -2.24
N PRO A 139 -6.18 2.64 -1.95
CA PRO A 139 -5.31 3.79 -2.08
C PRO A 139 -5.04 4.17 -3.53
N ASN A 140 -4.73 5.46 -3.71
CA ASN A 140 -4.14 6.05 -4.90
C ASN A 140 -2.61 5.83 -4.91
N PHE A 141 -1.90 6.49 -5.80
CA PHE A 141 -0.44 6.40 -5.96
C PHE A 141 0.29 6.78 -4.68
N PHE A 142 1.19 5.90 -4.23
CA PHE A 142 2.00 6.14 -3.04
C PHE A 142 3.09 7.17 -3.31
N MET A 143 3.27 8.10 -2.38
CA MET A 143 4.41 9.02 -2.38
C MET A 143 5.73 8.24 -2.34
N GLN A 144 5.77 7.11 -1.64
CA GLN A 144 6.93 6.24 -1.50
C GLN A 144 7.50 5.73 -2.82
N ASN A 145 6.68 5.63 -3.88
CA ASN A 145 7.21 5.25 -5.20
C ASN A 145 8.34 6.18 -5.66
N LEU A 146 8.33 7.46 -5.24
CA LEU A 146 9.36 8.42 -5.58
C LEU A 146 10.64 8.26 -4.75
N SER A 147 10.55 7.69 -3.54
CA SER A 147 11.71 7.41 -2.68
C SER A 147 12.20 5.96 -2.77
N THR A 148 11.52 5.13 -3.57
CA THR A 148 11.90 3.72 -3.80
C THR A 148 12.11 3.44 -5.29
N THR A 149 11.04 3.15 -6.03
CA THR A 149 11.08 2.73 -7.44
C THR A 149 11.75 3.76 -8.35
N TYR A 150 11.49 5.06 -8.12
CA TYR A 150 12.02 6.16 -8.95
C TYR A 150 13.14 6.94 -8.27
N ARG A 151 13.65 6.39 -7.16
CA ARG A 151 14.69 7.03 -6.34
C ARG A 151 15.95 7.34 -7.12
N ASP A 152 16.46 6.36 -7.85
CA ASP A 152 17.78 6.46 -8.50
C ASP A 152 17.77 7.48 -9.66
N ASP A 153 16.67 7.63 -10.37
CA ASP A 153 16.53 8.71 -11.38
C ASP A 153 16.57 10.09 -10.72
N ILE A 154 15.90 10.25 -9.58
CA ILE A 154 15.86 11.52 -8.84
C ILE A 154 17.22 11.81 -8.19
N ARG A 155 17.85 10.80 -7.56
CA ARG A 155 19.12 10.94 -6.86
C ARG A 155 20.29 11.18 -7.84
N ASP A 156 20.40 10.34 -8.86
CA ASP A 156 21.60 10.26 -9.68
C ASP A 156 21.52 11.07 -10.98
N ARG A 157 20.29 11.26 -11.50
CA ARG A 157 20.02 11.92 -12.80
C ARG A 157 19.31 13.26 -12.68
N ASP A 158 18.93 13.68 -11.47
CA ASP A 158 18.16 14.90 -11.22
C ASP A 158 16.84 14.97 -11.99
N GLU A 159 16.21 13.81 -12.24
CA GLU A 159 15.01 13.77 -13.06
C GLU A 159 13.93 12.84 -12.54
N ILE A 160 12.68 13.18 -12.85
CA ILE A 160 11.50 12.32 -12.76
C ILE A 160 11.19 11.88 -14.18
N PHE A 161 11.45 10.61 -14.50
CA PHE A 161 11.30 10.07 -15.85
C PHE A 161 10.08 9.14 -15.94
N LEU A 162 8.90 9.74 -16.07
CA LEU A 162 7.61 9.04 -16.08
C LEU A 162 6.69 9.60 -17.17
N PRO A 163 5.91 8.77 -17.91
CA PRO A 163 5.10 9.22 -19.03
C PRO A 163 3.70 9.70 -18.59
N ALA A 164 3.63 10.50 -17.52
CA ALA A 164 2.37 10.99 -16.97
C ALA A 164 1.83 12.25 -17.68
N GLY A 165 2.58 12.85 -18.62
CA GLY A 165 2.16 14.04 -19.35
C GLY A 165 1.93 15.24 -18.42
N HIS A 166 0.75 15.83 -18.48
CA HIS A 166 0.29 16.94 -17.63
C HIS A 166 -0.70 16.50 -16.55
N ALA A 167 -0.89 15.19 -16.39
CA ALA A 167 -1.89 14.64 -15.48
C ALA A 167 -1.62 15.03 -14.03
N PHE A 168 -2.71 15.19 -13.30
CA PHE A 168 -2.72 15.39 -11.87
C PHE A 168 -2.81 14.05 -11.14
N THR A 169 -2.22 13.96 -9.97
CA THR A 169 -2.30 12.79 -9.08
C THR A 169 -2.47 13.26 -7.65
N ALA A 170 -3.47 12.71 -6.96
CA ALA A 170 -3.68 12.92 -5.52
C ALA A 170 -2.89 11.85 -4.74
N PHE A 171 -1.57 12.03 -4.67
CA PHE A 171 -0.67 11.11 -3.99
C PHE A 171 -1.02 10.89 -2.53
N ILE A 172 -0.82 9.67 -2.03
CA ILE A 172 -1.05 9.33 -0.63
C ILE A 172 0.24 8.81 0.02
N ASP A 173 0.47 9.19 1.27
CA ASP A 173 1.56 8.65 2.09
C ASP A 173 1.20 7.26 2.64
N ALA A 174 2.10 6.29 2.55
CA ALA A 174 1.93 4.97 3.15
C ALA A 174 1.68 5.02 4.66
N ARG A 175 2.20 6.03 5.36
CA ARG A 175 1.92 6.27 6.80
C ARG A 175 0.46 6.62 7.04
N ASP A 176 -0.17 7.35 6.14
CA ASP A 176 -1.60 7.65 6.25
C ASP A 176 -2.45 6.42 5.99
N ILE A 177 -2.05 5.57 5.05
CA ILE A 177 -2.72 4.28 4.81
C ILE A 177 -2.61 3.38 6.05
N GLY A 178 -1.42 3.30 6.66
CA GLY A 178 -1.20 2.56 7.90
C GLY A 178 -2.05 3.07 9.06
N ALA A 179 -2.14 4.38 9.23
CA ALA A 179 -2.98 5.01 10.24
C ALA A 179 -4.48 4.73 10.01
N VAL A 180 -4.94 4.76 8.74
CA VAL A 180 -6.31 4.36 8.39
C VAL A 180 -6.54 2.87 8.67
N ALA A 181 -5.60 1.99 8.31
CA ALA A 181 -5.70 0.57 8.62
C ALA A 181 -5.85 0.34 10.12
N ALA A 182 -5.02 1.00 10.94
CA ALA A 182 -5.13 0.94 12.40
C ALA A 182 -6.47 1.47 12.91
N ALA A 183 -6.95 2.60 12.37
CA ALA A 183 -8.24 3.18 12.76
C ALA A 183 -9.41 2.22 12.48
N VAL A 184 -9.49 1.67 11.27
CA VAL A 184 -10.60 0.77 10.89
C VAL A 184 -10.52 -0.59 11.57
N LEU A 185 -9.33 -1.04 11.97
CA LEU A 185 -9.14 -2.27 12.74
C LEU A 185 -9.49 -2.12 14.22
N THR A 186 -9.47 -0.91 14.76
CA THR A 186 -9.64 -0.66 16.20
C THR A 186 -10.97 0.00 16.56
N SER A 187 -11.76 0.42 15.58
CA SER A 187 -13.07 1.05 15.83
C SER A 187 -14.20 0.29 15.12
N PRO A 188 -15.43 0.39 15.61
CA PRO A 188 -16.58 -0.29 15.01
C PRO A 188 -17.10 0.42 13.77
N GLY A 189 -17.96 -0.26 13.00
CA GLY A 189 -18.69 0.33 11.87
C GLY A 189 -17.98 0.29 10.53
N HIS A 190 -16.85 -0.43 10.43
CA HIS A 190 -16.06 -0.50 9.21
C HIS A 190 -16.22 -1.80 8.42
N ILE A 191 -16.89 -2.81 8.97
CA ILE A 191 -17.17 -4.08 8.27
C ILE A 191 -18.05 -3.81 7.04
N ARG A 192 -17.71 -4.46 5.93
CA ARG A 192 -18.34 -4.32 4.60
C ARG A 192 -18.26 -2.89 4.03
N LYS A 193 -17.25 -2.11 4.45
CA LYS A 193 -16.97 -0.77 3.90
C LYS A 193 -15.82 -0.82 2.90
N LYS A 194 -15.84 0.15 1.98
CA LYS A 194 -14.82 0.35 0.95
C LYS A 194 -14.39 1.82 1.01
N TYR A 195 -13.13 2.07 1.18
CA TYR A 195 -12.57 3.41 1.34
C TYR A 195 -11.56 3.71 0.25
N THR A 196 -11.87 4.65 -0.63
CA THR A 196 -10.87 5.22 -1.53
C THR A 196 -10.01 6.21 -0.75
N LEU A 197 -8.70 5.98 -0.74
CA LEU A 197 -7.75 6.75 0.04
C LEU A 197 -6.85 7.57 -0.89
N ASN A 198 -7.09 8.89 -0.92
CA ASN A 198 -6.32 9.86 -1.68
C ASN A 198 -5.74 10.89 -0.72
N GLY A 199 -4.61 11.50 -1.10
CA GLY A 199 -4.14 12.71 -0.46
C GLY A 199 -5.12 13.86 -0.64
N GLU A 200 -4.98 14.91 0.18
CA GLU A 200 -5.83 16.11 0.12
C GLU A 200 -5.32 17.14 -0.91
N GLN A 201 -4.20 16.85 -1.59
CA GLN A 201 -3.62 17.68 -2.63
C GLN A 201 -3.53 16.91 -3.96
N SER A 202 -3.80 17.59 -5.06
CA SER A 202 -3.60 17.07 -6.40
C SER A 202 -2.42 17.78 -7.06
N LEU A 203 -1.40 17.03 -7.48
CA LEU A 203 -0.13 17.55 -7.99
C LEU A 203 0.20 16.95 -9.35
N THR A 204 0.78 17.78 -10.24
CA THR A 204 1.47 17.26 -11.42
C THR A 204 2.89 16.82 -11.06
N TYR A 205 3.51 15.95 -11.85
CA TYR A 205 4.91 15.58 -11.64
C TYR A 205 5.88 16.77 -11.80
N ARG A 206 5.49 17.83 -12.51
CA ARG A 206 6.22 19.11 -12.52
C ARG A 206 6.17 19.80 -11.15
N ASN A 207 5.01 19.80 -10.47
CA ASN A 207 4.93 20.32 -9.10
C ASN A 207 5.76 19.49 -8.13
N VAL A 208 5.73 18.16 -8.27
CA VAL A 208 6.58 17.23 -7.50
C VAL A 208 8.06 17.58 -7.68
N GLY A 209 8.52 17.72 -8.92
CA GLY A 209 9.91 18.09 -9.21
C GLY A 209 10.30 19.44 -8.58
N ARG A 210 9.41 20.46 -8.60
CA ARG A 210 9.65 21.75 -7.95
C ARG A 210 9.79 21.61 -6.44
N ILE A 211 8.91 20.86 -5.78
CA ILE A 211 8.98 20.64 -4.34
C ILE A 211 10.28 19.91 -3.97
N LEU A 212 10.67 18.88 -4.73
CA LEU A 212 11.95 18.19 -4.53
C LEU A 212 13.14 19.11 -4.74
N SER A 213 13.09 19.99 -5.75
CA SER A 213 14.18 20.95 -6.00
C SER A 213 14.36 21.90 -4.82
N ASP A 214 13.26 22.41 -4.26
CA ASP A 214 13.30 23.30 -3.10
C ASP A 214 13.95 22.60 -1.89
N ILE A 215 13.60 21.33 -1.64
CA ILE A 215 14.05 20.57 -0.47
C ILE A 215 15.51 20.12 -0.62
N LEU A 216 15.89 19.69 -1.83
CA LEU A 216 17.22 19.14 -2.10
C LEU A 216 18.27 20.23 -2.41
N GLY A 217 17.83 21.48 -2.64
CA GLY A 217 18.73 22.59 -3.01
C GLY A 217 19.38 22.43 -4.39
N ARG A 218 18.81 21.60 -5.25
CA ARG A 218 19.28 21.33 -6.62
C ARG A 218 18.12 21.09 -7.57
N PRO A 219 18.23 21.43 -8.87
CA PRO A 219 17.12 21.32 -9.80
C PRO A 219 16.76 19.87 -10.08
N ILE A 220 15.53 19.46 -9.73
CA ILE A 220 14.92 18.19 -10.13
C ILE A 220 13.88 18.47 -11.21
N ARG A 221 14.13 17.98 -12.41
CA ARG A 221 13.23 18.22 -13.55
C ARG A 221 12.26 17.05 -13.77
N TYR A 222 11.06 17.37 -14.20
CA TYR A 222 10.17 16.37 -14.79
C TYR A 222 10.48 16.26 -16.29
N ALA A 223 11.10 15.13 -16.69
CA ALA A 223 11.54 14.91 -18.07
C ALA A 223 10.37 14.76 -19.07
N ARG A 224 9.21 14.33 -18.58
CA ARG A 224 7.98 14.15 -19.37
C ARG A 224 8.17 13.33 -20.64
N PRO A 225 8.72 12.11 -20.55
CA PRO A 225 8.91 11.27 -21.73
C PRO A 225 7.56 10.89 -22.34
N SER A 226 7.56 10.56 -23.63
CA SER A 226 6.46 9.84 -24.25
C SER A 226 6.36 8.40 -23.69
N GLU A 227 5.20 7.75 -23.87
CA GLU A 227 5.06 6.33 -23.51
C GLU A 227 6.13 5.48 -24.21
N LYS A 228 6.41 5.75 -25.50
CA LYS A 228 7.41 5.01 -26.29
C LYS A 228 8.82 5.13 -25.70
N GLU A 229 9.25 6.35 -25.35
CA GLU A 229 10.56 6.59 -24.75
C GLU A 229 10.69 5.91 -23.38
N TYR A 230 9.66 6.00 -22.55
CA TYR A 230 9.65 5.36 -21.23
C TYR A 230 9.77 3.84 -21.34
N LEU A 231 8.93 3.19 -22.15
CA LEU A 231 8.96 1.74 -22.31
C LEU A 231 10.26 1.26 -22.98
N ALA A 232 10.81 2.01 -23.93
CA ALA A 232 12.11 1.71 -24.55
C ALA A 232 13.24 1.73 -23.51
N ARG A 233 13.23 2.70 -22.58
CA ARG A 233 14.19 2.77 -21.48
C ARG A 233 14.09 1.58 -20.55
N LEU A 234 12.86 1.20 -20.10
CA LEU A 234 12.66 0.02 -19.26
C LEU A 234 13.16 -1.25 -19.95
N THR A 235 12.92 -1.39 -21.25
CA THR A 235 13.44 -2.53 -22.04
C THR A 235 14.98 -2.53 -22.07
N ALA A 236 15.61 -1.38 -22.29
CA ALA A 236 17.05 -1.25 -22.31
C ALA A 236 17.71 -1.51 -20.94
N GLU A 237 16.99 -1.20 -19.86
CA GLU A 237 17.41 -1.48 -18.48
C GLU A 237 17.13 -2.94 -18.05
N GLY A 238 16.57 -3.79 -18.95
CA GLY A 238 16.39 -5.21 -18.74
C GLY A 238 15.17 -5.60 -17.88
N TYR A 239 14.19 -4.70 -17.72
CA TYR A 239 12.96 -5.04 -16.99
C TYR A 239 12.15 -6.13 -17.71
N PRO A 240 11.53 -7.06 -16.97
CA PRO A 240 10.66 -8.10 -17.54
C PRO A 240 9.48 -7.51 -18.32
N LYS A 241 9.06 -8.21 -19.36
CA LYS A 241 7.94 -7.75 -20.22
C LYS A 241 6.67 -7.49 -19.43
N ASP A 242 6.33 -8.36 -18.47
CA ASP A 242 5.12 -8.23 -17.66
C ASP A 242 5.14 -6.96 -16.79
N TYR A 243 6.30 -6.62 -16.22
CA TYR A 243 6.49 -5.35 -15.52
C TYR A 243 6.28 -4.16 -16.46
N ILE A 244 6.84 -4.19 -17.67
CA ILE A 244 6.69 -3.13 -18.68
C ILE A 244 5.22 -2.95 -19.07
N ASP A 245 4.48 -4.04 -19.24
CA ASP A 245 3.06 -4.01 -19.59
C ASP A 245 2.21 -3.42 -18.45
N VAL A 246 2.52 -3.76 -17.19
CA VAL A 246 1.91 -3.15 -16.00
C VAL A 246 2.20 -1.65 -15.94
N GLN A 247 3.44 -1.21 -16.17
CA GLN A 247 3.80 0.21 -16.18
C GLN A 247 3.04 0.98 -17.28
N ARG A 248 2.92 0.39 -18.47
CA ARG A 248 2.11 0.96 -19.57
C ARG A 248 0.68 1.18 -19.15
N MET A 249 0.04 0.17 -18.55
CA MET A 249 -1.34 0.24 -18.07
C MET A 249 -1.50 1.35 -17.02
N ILE A 250 -0.63 1.38 -16.02
CA ILE A 250 -0.64 2.35 -14.92
C ILE A 250 -0.60 3.79 -15.45
N TYR A 251 0.37 4.11 -16.32
CA TYR A 251 0.53 5.48 -16.79
C TYR A 251 -0.51 5.92 -17.83
N ARG A 252 -1.15 4.99 -18.54
CA ARG A 252 -2.35 5.30 -19.31
C ARG A 252 -3.50 5.77 -18.42
N VAL A 253 -3.75 5.07 -17.31
CA VAL A 253 -4.77 5.44 -16.31
C VAL A 253 -4.45 6.82 -15.70
N VAL A 254 -3.18 7.07 -15.35
CA VAL A 254 -2.73 8.39 -14.85
C VAL A 254 -3.03 9.48 -15.85
N ARG A 255 -2.67 9.30 -17.13
CA ARG A 255 -2.90 10.30 -18.18
C ARG A 255 -4.36 10.67 -18.39
N TRP A 256 -5.30 9.81 -18.04
CA TRP A 256 -6.73 10.10 -18.06
C TRP A 256 -7.23 10.87 -16.82
N ASN A 257 -6.33 11.30 -15.93
CA ASN A 257 -6.64 12.00 -14.68
C ASN A 257 -7.57 11.22 -13.71
N ILE A 258 -7.65 9.90 -13.81
CA ILE A 258 -8.45 9.08 -12.89
C ILE A 258 -7.92 9.22 -11.45
N SER A 259 -6.62 9.42 -11.31
CA SER A 259 -5.91 9.61 -10.03
C SER A 259 -5.92 11.05 -9.50
N ALA A 260 -6.57 11.98 -10.20
CA ALA A 260 -6.44 13.42 -9.95
C ALA A 260 -7.24 13.92 -8.74
N PHE A 261 -8.26 13.19 -8.29
CA PHE A 261 -9.26 13.71 -7.37
C PHE A 261 -8.86 13.52 -5.91
N PRO A 262 -8.52 14.61 -5.17
CA PRO A 262 -8.23 14.53 -3.75
C PRO A 262 -9.48 14.19 -2.96
N ASN A 263 -9.31 13.59 -1.76
CA ASN A 263 -10.43 13.39 -0.85
C ASN A 263 -10.00 13.57 0.62
N ARG A 264 -10.96 13.51 1.52
CA ARG A 264 -10.74 13.66 2.96
C ARG A 264 -10.96 12.35 3.74
N ALA A 265 -10.79 11.20 3.09
CA ALA A 265 -11.03 9.90 3.74
C ALA A 265 -10.06 9.68 4.90
N VAL A 266 -8.77 9.99 4.72
CA VAL A 266 -7.77 9.92 5.81
C VAL A 266 -8.22 10.75 7.01
N ARG A 267 -8.56 12.02 6.80
CA ARG A 267 -9.02 12.92 7.86
C ARG A 267 -10.27 12.41 8.58
N LYS A 268 -11.24 11.89 7.82
CA LYS A 268 -12.49 11.36 8.39
C LYS A 268 -12.27 10.13 9.25
N LEU A 269 -11.32 9.27 8.88
CA LEU A 269 -11.07 7.99 9.55
C LEU A 269 -10.06 8.11 10.69
N THR A 270 -9.10 9.05 10.60
CA THR A 270 -8.01 9.18 11.58
C THR A 270 -8.10 10.42 12.46
N GLY A 271 -8.98 11.38 12.13
CA GLY A 271 -9.08 12.67 12.82
C GLY A 271 -8.00 13.70 12.42
N ARG A 272 -7.00 13.32 11.62
CA ARG A 272 -5.91 14.20 11.17
C ARG A 272 -5.87 14.30 9.64
N PRO A 273 -5.42 15.44 9.07
CA PRO A 273 -5.27 15.56 7.62
C PRO A 273 -4.22 14.57 7.08
N ALA A 274 -4.39 14.19 5.81
CA ALA A 274 -3.36 13.46 5.09
C ALA A 274 -2.08 14.29 4.97
N ALA A 275 -0.92 13.64 5.01
CA ALA A 275 0.35 14.29 4.81
C ALA A 275 0.41 14.98 3.43
N THR A 276 1.01 16.15 3.37
CA THR A 276 1.33 16.81 2.10
C THR A 276 2.55 16.16 1.46
N PHE A 277 2.71 16.29 0.14
CA PHE A 277 3.90 15.80 -0.53
C PHE A 277 5.18 16.48 0.00
N ARG A 278 5.12 17.74 0.37
CA ARG A 278 6.25 18.46 0.97
C ARG A 278 6.67 17.83 2.31
N GLN A 279 5.73 17.57 3.21
CA GLN A 279 6.03 16.92 4.51
C GLN A 279 6.63 15.51 4.31
N PHE A 280 6.12 14.76 3.35
CA PHE A 280 6.70 13.47 2.96
C PHE A 280 8.14 13.65 2.46
N ALA A 281 8.38 14.56 1.53
CA ALA A 281 9.68 14.77 0.90
C ALA A 281 10.74 15.31 1.89
N GLU A 282 10.34 16.17 2.84
CA GLU A 282 11.21 16.62 3.93
C GLU A 282 11.64 15.45 4.82
N ARG A 283 10.73 14.56 5.14
CA ARG A 283 10.99 13.39 5.98
C ARG A 283 11.88 12.34 5.28
N GLU A 284 11.65 12.11 3.99
CA GLU A 284 12.36 11.11 3.20
C GLU A 284 13.58 11.69 2.44
N ARG A 285 14.00 12.91 2.77
CA ARG A 285 15.03 13.67 2.06
C ARG A 285 16.30 12.85 1.80
N THR A 286 16.74 12.08 2.79
CA THR A 286 17.95 11.25 2.69
C THR A 286 17.88 10.18 1.60
N ALA A 287 16.68 9.79 1.16
CA ALA A 287 16.52 8.84 0.03
C ALA A 287 17.11 9.39 -1.29
N TRP A 288 17.18 10.71 -1.43
CA TRP A 288 17.64 11.37 -2.66
C TRP A 288 18.95 12.15 -2.49
N GLU A 289 19.57 12.12 -1.31
CA GLU A 289 20.90 12.67 -1.09
C GLU A 289 21.96 11.76 -1.76
N ARG A 290 23.03 12.40 -2.26
CA ARG A 290 24.19 11.74 -2.91
C ARG A 290 25.29 11.49 -1.92
#